data_869c6153c3d15ce33e5fc0da59ece1a3
#
_entry.id   869c6153c3d15ce33e5fc0da59ece1a3
#
_cell.length_a   1.000
_cell.length_b   1.000
_cell.length_c   1.000
_cell.angle_alpha   90.00
_cell.angle_beta   90.00
_cell.angle_gamma   90.00
#
_symmetry.space_group_name_H-M   'P 1'
#
loop_
_entity.id
_entity.type
_entity.pdbx_description
1 polymer ?
#
loop_
_entity_poly.entity_id
_entity_poly.type
_entity_poly.pdbx_seq_one_letter_code
_entity_poly.pdbx_strand_id
1 'polypeptide(L)'
;MSTILGRTFQEVQIFYDKFETKERPNRFFEIIFWMGNLAIKEILEDKKRVINFSPVLREQIGHHIYGEKWAKRIKDFIYQKNLLHREIHIISANMHSVMNSLYIKLALPQEFEKNPGMGMFELLSKEENDHLQKAVKKSAAKNGLVFVDDTSGTNIDVQIIDTAKIDFDKTIFKTTKAGEERPVIVVMDYAFGEQAYETLDELLKPYISESGERSFLNIDSVSIMGKAGILKGVKGDIMIPTAHIFEGTADNYPFKNRLSTKDLNGHG
;
A
#
# COMPACT_ATOMS: atom_id res chain seq x y z
N MET A 1 1.11 2.53 30.42
CA MET A 1 1.94 2.52 29.19
C MET A 1 1.15 2.85 27.94
N SER A 2 0.13 2.11 27.59
CA SER A 2 -0.69 2.36 26.39
C SER A 2 -1.17 3.82 26.31
N THR A 3 -1.70 4.36 27.39
CA THR A 3 -2.15 5.76 27.46
C THR A 3 -1.01 6.76 27.24
N ILE A 4 0.18 6.50 27.80
CA ILE A 4 1.35 7.38 27.69
C ILE A 4 1.91 7.39 26.27
N LEU A 5 1.90 6.23 25.61
CA LEU A 5 2.42 6.06 24.25
C LEU A 5 1.40 6.36 23.16
N GLY A 6 0.13 6.58 23.52
CA GLY A 6 -0.96 6.76 22.55
C GLY A 6 -1.19 5.52 21.68
N ARG A 7 -0.90 4.32 22.23
CA ARG A 7 -0.99 3.04 21.52
C ARG A 7 -1.94 2.08 22.23
N THR A 8 -2.45 1.11 21.50
CA THR A 8 -3.26 0.03 22.08
C THR A 8 -2.40 -0.88 22.97
N PHE A 9 -3.03 -1.64 23.87
CA PHE A 9 -2.31 -2.61 24.70
C PHE A 9 -1.60 -3.66 23.83
N GLN A 10 -2.23 -4.12 22.77
CA GLN A 10 -1.66 -5.13 21.86
C GLN A 10 -0.40 -4.64 21.15
N GLU A 11 -0.42 -3.38 20.64
CA GLU A 11 0.77 -2.77 20.03
C GLU A 11 1.92 -2.63 21.05
N VAL A 12 1.60 -2.20 22.27
CA VAL A 12 2.61 -2.09 23.35
C VAL A 12 3.18 -3.46 23.69
N GLN A 13 2.37 -4.51 23.71
CA GLN A 13 2.83 -5.88 23.97
C GLN A 13 3.80 -6.36 22.87
N ILE A 14 3.47 -6.09 21.60
CA ILE A 14 4.36 -6.42 20.46
C ILE A 14 5.72 -5.73 20.60
N PHE A 15 5.74 -4.46 20.98
CA PHE A 15 7.00 -3.75 21.21
C PHE A 15 7.76 -4.29 22.41
N TYR A 16 7.06 -4.58 23.51
CA TYR A 16 7.66 -5.19 24.68
C TYR A 16 8.38 -6.48 24.30
N ASP A 17 7.69 -7.41 23.64
CA ASP A 17 8.22 -8.70 23.22
C ASP A 17 9.43 -8.57 22.26
N LYS A 18 9.45 -7.54 21.40
CA LYS A 18 10.58 -7.28 20.50
C LYS A 18 11.83 -6.74 21.19
N PHE A 19 11.67 -5.98 22.27
CA PHE A 19 12.79 -5.34 22.96
C PHE A 19 13.30 -6.14 24.15
N GLU A 20 12.49 -7.03 24.68
CA GLU A 20 12.88 -7.89 25.80
C GLU A 20 13.89 -8.94 25.35
N THR A 21 14.91 -9.15 26.16
CA THR A 21 15.85 -10.26 26.00
C THR A 21 16.05 -10.95 27.36
N LYS A 22 16.56 -12.19 27.36
CA LYS A 22 16.86 -12.91 28.61
C LYS A 22 17.84 -12.14 29.49
N GLU A 23 18.77 -11.42 28.88
CA GLU A 23 19.78 -10.62 29.57
C GLU A 23 19.24 -9.26 30.04
N ARG A 24 18.20 -8.75 29.40
CA ARG A 24 17.56 -7.45 29.68
C ARG A 24 16.05 -7.53 29.62
N PRO A 25 15.39 -8.12 30.61
CA PRO A 25 13.94 -8.34 30.58
C PRO A 25 13.10 -7.06 30.71
N ASN A 26 13.70 -5.93 31.06
CA ASN A 26 13.03 -4.63 31.19
C ASN A 26 13.48 -3.60 30.17
N ARG A 27 14.14 -4.01 29.11
CA ARG A 27 14.77 -3.12 28.14
C ARG A 27 13.79 -2.11 27.52
N PHE A 28 12.58 -2.55 27.24
CA PHE A 28 11.53 -1.66 26.71
C PHE A 28 11.16 -0.54 27.69
N PHE A 29 11.01 -0.89 28.98
CA PHE A 29 10.69 0.11 30.02
C PHE A 29 11.87 1.05 30.27
N GLU A 30 13.10 0.56 30.23
CA GLU A 30 14.31 1.38 30.33
C GLU A 30 14.36 2.43 29.20
N ILE A 31 14.10 2.02 27.96
CA ILE A 31 14.07 2.93 26.80
C ILE A 31 13.04 4.02 27.02
N ILE A 32 11.81 3.68 27.40
CA ILE A 32 10.74 4.65 27.62
C ILE A 32 11.08 5.60 28.78
N PHE A 33 11.64 5.07 29.86
CA PHE A 33 12.07 5.89 31.01
C PHE A 33 13.12 6.92 30.62
N TRP A 34 14.16 6.49 29.91
CA TRP A 34 15.24 7.39 29.49
C TRP A 34 14.77 8.40 28.44
N MET A 35 13.96 8.00 27.48
CA MET A 35 13.38 8.92 26.51
C MET A 35 12.44 9.94 27.16
N GLY A 36 11.63 9.50 28.14
CA GLY A 36 10.77 10.38 28.91
C GLY A 36 11.56 11.41 29.72
N ASN A 37 12.62 10.98 30.40
CA ASN A 37 13.50 11.90 31.13
C ASN A 37 14.19 12.91 30.22
N LEU A 38 14.63 12.49 29.04
CA LEU A 38 15.21 13.40 28.04
C LEU A 38 14.18 14.42 27.55
N ALA A 39 12.95 13.99 27.27
CA ALA A 39 11.88 14.90 26.86
C ALA A 39 11.53 15.94 27.93
N ILE A 40 11.49 15.53 29.22
CA ILE A 40 11.25 16.43 30.32
C ILE A 40 12.39 17.47 30.41
N LYS A 41 13.66 17.06 30.30
CA LYS A 41 14.79 17.96 30.30
C LYS A 41 14.77 18.96 29.14
N GLU A 42 14.38 18.51 27.94
CA GLU A 42 14.22 19.38 26.78
C GLU A 42 13.22 20.50 27.05
N ILE A 43 12.07 20.16 27.67
CA ILE A 43 11.03 21.15 28.00
C ILE A 43 11.49 22.11 29.10
N LEU A 44 12.12 21.59 30.16
CA LEU A 44 12.52 22.39 31.30
C LEU A 44 13.76 23.28 31.06
N GLU A 45 14.67 22.80 30.20
CA GLU A 45 15.96 23.45 29.95
C GLU A 45 16.01 24.17 28.59
N ASP A 46 14.91 24.18 27.84
CA ASP A 46 14.79 24.73 26.46
C ASP A 46 15.94 24.24 25.53
N LYS A 47 16.37 23.02 25.74
CA LYS A 47 17.42 22.38 24.93
C LYS A 47 16.84 21.55 23.83
N LYS A 48 17.33 21.75 22.60
CA LYS A 48 16.95 20.89 21.46
C LYS A 48 17.75 19.60 21.49
N ARG A 49 17.04 18.47 21.36
CA ARG A 49 17.67 17.15 21.20
C ARG A 49 18.33 17.05 19.83
N VAL A 50 19.56 16.58 19.82
CA VAL A 50 20.24 16.21 18.58
C VAL A 50 20.37 14.69 18.58
N ILE A 51 19.78 14.05 17.59
CA ILE A 51 19.88 12.60 17.39
C ILE A 51 20.78 12.37 16.18
N ASN A 52 21.93 11.72 16.42
CA ASN A 52 22.85 11.35 15.36
C ASN A 52 22.75 9.83 15.13
N PHE A 53 22.50 9.44 13.92
CA PHE A 53 22.55 8.04 13.51
C PHE A 53 23.92 7.75 12.86
N SER A 54 24.51 6.61 13.19
CA SER A 54 25.69 6.16 12.46
C SER A 54 25.32 5.91 10.98
N PRO A 55 26.27 6.08 10.03
CA PRO A 55 26.02 5.77 8.63
C PRO A 55 25.46 4.36 8.43
N VAL A 56 26.01 3.37 9.11
CA VAL A 56 25.54 1.97 9.06
C VAL A 56 24.09 1.84 9.54
N LEU A 57 23.72 2.53 10.64
CA LEU A 57 22.36 2.49 11.13
C LEU A 57 21.40 3.21 10.17
N ARG A 58 21.82 4.31 9.57
CA ARG A 58 21.01 5.00 8.54
C ARG A 58 20.71 4.10 7.36
N GLU A 59 21.71 3.35 6.86
CA GLU A 59 21.49 2.37 5.79
C GLU A 59 20.56 1.24 6.22
N GLN A 60 20.69 0.75 7.45
CA GLN A 60 19.85 -0.34 7.96
C GLN A 60 18.39 0.07 8.21
N ILE A 61 18.13 1.31 8.57
CA ILE A 61 16.78 1.84 8.76
C ILE A 61 16.25 2.56 7.52
N GLY A 62 17.11 2.85 6.55
CA GLY A 62 16.74 3.38 5.25
C GLY A 62 15.95 2.37 4.42
N HIS A 63 15.03 2.84 3.61
CA HIS A 63 14.14 1.97 2.85
C HIS A 63 14.80 1.35 1.61
N HIS A 64 15.96 1.85 1.16
CA HIS A 64 16.62 1.40 -0.06
C HIS A 64 16.83 -0.12 -0.11
N ILE A 65 17.43 -0.70 0.95
CA ILE A 65 17.69 -2.15 1.00
C ILE A 65 16.38 -2.94 1.01
N TYR A 66 15.40 -2.44 1.74
CA TYR A 66 14.09 -3.09 1.83
C TYR A 66 13.29 -2.91 0.54
N GLY A 67 13.36 -1.73 -0.07
CA GLY A 67 12.72 -1.44 -1.36
C GLY A 67 13.22 -2.34 -2.47
N GLU A 68 14.54 -2.57 -2.56
CA GLU A 68 15.14 -3.49 -3.53
C GLU A 68 14.63 -4.93 -3.35
N LYS A 69 14.66 -5.44 -2.11
CA LYS A 69 14.16 -6.79 -1.80
C LYS A 69 12.68 -6.94 -2.11
N TRP A 70 11.89 -5.91 -1.77
CA TRP A 70 10.47 -5.85 -2.04
C TRP A 70 10.17 -5.88 -3.53
N ALA A 71 10.80 -4.99 -4.31
CA ALA A 71 10.61 -4.90 -5.74
C ALA A 71 11.09 -6.18 -6.46
N LYS A 72 12.22 -6.75 -6.01
CA LYS A 72 12.72 -8.02 -6.54
C LYS A 72 11.70 -9.13 -6.40
N ARG A 73 11.08 -9.27 -5.23
CA ARG A 73 10.07 -10.30 -4.98
C ARG A 73 8.86 -10.17 -5.90
N ILE A 74 8.38 -8.95 -6.14
CA ILE A 74 7.27 -8.70 -7.06
C ILE A 74 7.66 -9.08 -8.48
N LYS A 75 8.85 -8.65 -8.92
CA LYS A 75 9.39 -8.96 -10.25
C LYS A 75 9.62 -10.45 -10.45
N ASP A 76 10.18 -11.14 -9.45
CA ASP A 76 10.35 -12.60 -9.46
C ASP A 76 8.99 -13.30 -9.67
N PHE A 77 7.94 -12.87 -8.97
CA PHE A 77 6.61 -13.41 -9.14
C PHE A 77 6.06 -13.20 -10.56
N ILE A 78 6.17 -11.97 -11.07
CA ILE A 78 5.71 -11.59 -12.42
C ILE A 78 6.46 -12.41 -13.47
N TYR A 79 7.78 -12.56 -13.31
CA TYR A 79 8.62 -13.38 -14.19
C TYR A 79 8.21 -14.86 -14.16
N GLN A 80 8.11 -15.46 -12.97
CA GLN A 80 7.74 -16.87 -12.79
C GLN A 80 6.34 -17.21 -13.33
N LYS A 81 5.43 -16.23 -13.36
CA LYS A 81 4.10 -16.38 -13.94
C LYS A 81 4.02 -16.03 -15.42
N ASN A 82 5.16 -15.75 -16.05
CA ASN A 82 5.26 -15.34 -17.47
C ASN A 82 4.37 -14.13 -17.81
N LEU A 83 4.35 -13.12 -16.93
CA LEU A 83 3.52 -11.93 -17.06
C LEU A 83 4.29 -10.67 -17.51
N LEU A 84 5.61 -10.76 -17.72
CA LEU A 84 6.46 -9.62 -18.08
C LEU A 84 6.04 -8.92 -19.38
N HIS A 85 5.51 -9.67 -20.33
CA HIS A 85 5.11 -9.16 -21.65
C HIS A 85 3.79 -8.39 -21.62
N ARG A 86 3.03 -8.50 -20.53
CA ARG A 86 1.71 -7.89 -20.41
C ARG A 86 1.80 -6.46 -19.88
N GLU A 87 0.84 -5.63 -20.28
CA GLU A 87 0.68 -4.29 -19.68
C GLU A 87 0.43 -4.41 -18.19
N ILE A 88 1.13 -3.58 -17.39
CA ILE A 88 1.00 -3.55 -15.94
C ILE A 88 0.48 -2.18 -15.51
N HIS A 89 -0.59 -2.20 -14.71
CA HIS A 89 -1.09 -1.02 -14.02
C HIS A 89 -0.75 -1.12 -12.53
N ILE A 90 -0.01 -0.15 -12.01
CA ILE A 90 0.32 -0.06 -10.59
C ILE A 90 -0.75 0.81 -9.91
N ILE A 91 -1.31 0.32 -8.81
CA ILE A 91 -2.28 1.06 -8.00
C ILE A 91 -1.77 1.10 -6.56
N SER A 92 -1.39 2.28 -6.06
CA SER A 92 -1.15 2.50 -4.63
C SER A 92 -2.45 2.95 -3.98
N ALA A 93 -3.06 2.07 -3.21
CA ALA A 93 -4.35 2.29 -2.59
C ALA A 93 -4.61 1.27 -1.47
N ASN A 94 -5.71 1.45 -0.73
CA ASN A 94 -6.21 0.40 0.13
C ASN A 94 -6.54 -0.86 -0.68
N MET A 95 -5.86 -1.96 -0.39
CA MET A 95 -5.98 -3.21 -1.14
C MET A 95 -7.39 -3.78 -1.13
N HIS A 96 -8.14 -3.60 -0.03
CA HIS A 96 -9.53 -4.05 0.04
C HIS A 96 -10.42 -3.31 -0.94
N SER A 97 -10.18 -2.01 -1.17
CA SER A 97 -10.98 -1.21 -2.10
C SER A 97 -10.87 -1.72 -3.54
N VAL A 98 -9.66 -1.99 -4.00
CA VAL A 98 -9.43 -2.51 -5.36
C VAL A 98 -9.98 -3.92 -5.52
N MET A 99 -9.67 -4.81 -4.57
CA MET A 99 -10.19 -6.17 -4.57
C MET A 99 -11.72 -6.20 -4.56
N ASN A 100 -12.35 -5.44 -3.67
CA ASN A 100 -13.80 -5.40 -3.58
C ASN A 100 -14.42 -4.86 -4.87
N SER A 101 -13.89 -3.78 -5.44
CA SER A 101 -14.40 -3.22 -6.69
C SER A 101 -14.40 -4.24 -7.83
N LEU A 102 -13.35 -5.05 -7.94
CA LEU A 102 -13.24 -6.05 -9.02
C LEU A 102 -14.09 -7.31 -8.79
N TYR A 103 -14.20 -7.77 -7.55
CA TYR A 103 -14.70 -9.11 -7.28
C TYR A 103 -16.04 -9.19 -6.55
N ILE A 104 -16.56 -8.08 -6.02
CA ILE A 104 -17.75 -8.09 -5.16
C ILE A 104 -18.98 -8.67 -5.85
N LYS A 105 -19.30 -8.21 -7.07
CA LYS A 105 -20.45 -8.70 -7.83
C LYS A 105 -20.26 -10.14 -8.27
N LEU A 106 -19.03 -10.53 -8.65
CA LEU A 106 -18.69 -11.91 -9.03
C LEU A 106 -18.80 -12.85 -7.84
N ALA A 107 -18.41 -12.40 -6.64
CA ALA A 107 -18.43 -13.22 -5.43
C ALA A 107 -19.82 -13.33 -4.80
N LEU A 108 -20.58 -12.23 -4.83
CA LEU A 108 -21.82 -12.02 -4.08
C LEU A 108 -22.92 -11.42 -4.98
N PRO A 109 -23.30 -12.09 -6.08
CA PRO A 109 -24.22 -11.50 -7.06
C PRO A 109 -25.59 -11.15 -6.47
N GLN A 110 -26.14 -11.99 -5.60
CA GLN A 110 -27.47 -11.76 -5.00
C GLN A 110 -27.46 -10.59 -4.01
N GLU A 111 -26.41 -10.50 -3.19
CA GLU A 111 -26.23 -9.40 -2.24
C GLU A 111 -25.98 -8.08 -2.98
N PHE A 112 -25.24 -8.13 -4.08
CA PHE A 112 -24.97 -6.96 -4.93
C PHE A 112 -26.23 -6.45 -5.62
N GLU A 113 -27.11 -7.32 -6.09
CA GLU A 113 -28.40 -6.92 -6.67
C GLU A 113 -29.32 -6.22 -5.65
N LYS A 114 -29.28 -6.66 -4.39
CA LYS A 114 -30.07 -6.06 -3.31
C LYS A 114 -29.49 -4.72 -2.84
N ASN A 115 -28.18 -4.55 -2.88
CA ASN A 115 -27.45 -3.40 -2.36
C ASN A 115 -26.46 -2.89 -3.42
N PRO A 116 -26.89 -2.31 -4.55
CA PRO A 116 -25.98 -1.90 -5.61
C PRO A 116 -25.10 -0.71 -5.21
N GLY A 117 -23.93 -0.62 -5.82
CA GLY A 117 -23.02 0.51 -5.63
C GLY A 117 -22.50 0.64 -4.21
N MET A 118 -22.54 1.86 -3.65
CA MET A 118 -21.99 2.17 -2.33
C MET A 118 -22.60 1.34 -1.19
N GLY A 119 -23.89 1.00 -1.28
CA GLY A 119 -24.55 0.19 -0.26
C GLY A 119 -23.88 -1.16 -0.03
N MET A 120 -23.31 -1.76 -1.06
CA MET A 120 -22.57 -3.02 -0.91
C MET A 120 -21.23 -2.83 -0.20
N PHE A 121 -20.52 -1.71 -0.44
CA PHE A 121 -19.29 -1.40 0.28
C PHE A 121 -19.55 -1.11 1.77
N GLU A 122 -20.63 -0.40 2.07
CA GLU A 122 -21.08 -0.18 3.45
C GLU A 122 -21.44 -1.50 4.15
N LEU A 123 -22.11 -2.41 3.44
CA LEU A 123 -22.43 -3.73 3.97
C LEU A 123 -21.15 -4.51 4.32
N LEU A 124 -20.15 -4.50 3.44
CA LEU A 124 -18.87 -5.17 3.68
C LEU A 124 -18.04 -4.52 4.81
N SER A 125 -18.23 -3.24 5.11
CA SER A 125 -17.46 -2.55 6.14
C SER A 125 -17.88 -2.91 7.58
N LYS A 126 -19.01 -3.56 7.74
CA LYS A 126 -19.53 -3.95 9.05
C LYS A 126 -18.88 -5.22 9.56
N GLU A 127 -18.44 -5.23 10.81
CA GLU A 127 -17.77 -6.38 11.44
C GLU A 127 -18.64 -7.66 11.42
N GLU A 128 -19.95 -7.52 11.58
CA GLU A 128 -20.91 -8.63 11.51
C GLU A 128 -20.89 -9.37 10.15
N ASN A 129 -20.41 -8.72 9.11
CA ASN A 129 -20.34 -9.22 7.73
C ASN A 129 -18.95 -9.71 7.28
N ASP A 130 -18.06 -10.01 8.22
CA ASP A 130 -16.74 -10.55 7.93
C ASP A 130 -16.77 -11.81 7.03
N HIS A 131 -17.83 -12.62 7.15
CA HIS A 131 -18.04 -13.78 6.27
C HIS A 131 -18.20 -13.40 4.79
N LEU A 132 -18.80 -12.23 4.48
CA LEU A 132 -18.91 -11.72 3.11
C LEU A 132 -17.55 -11.26 2.59
N GLN A 133 -16.76 -10.57 3.41
CA GLN A 133 -15.39 -10.19 3.05
C GLN A 133 -14.54 -11.42 2.74
N LYS A 134 -14.63 -12.47 3.56
CA LYS A 134 -13.95 -13.75 3.33
C LYS A 134 -14.41 -14.41 2.02
N ALA A 135 -15.70 -14.33 1.69
CA ALA A 135 -16.22 -14.85 0.42
C ALA A 135 -15.64 -14.10 -0.78
N VAL A 136 -15.56 -12.75 -0.72
CA VAL A 136 -14.93 -11.93 -1.76
C VAL A 136 -13.45 -12.29 -1.91
N LYS A 137 -12.69 -12.36 -0.82
CA LYS A 137 -11.27 -12.74 -0.82
C LYS A 137 -11.06 -14.13 -1.43
N LYS A 138 -11.89 -15.11 -1.06
CA LYS A 138 -11.83 -16.47 -1.62
C LYS A 138 -12.16 -16.51 -3.12
N SER A 139 -13.15 -15.73 -3.56
CA SER A 139 -13.48 -15.60 -4.96
C SER A 139 -12.36 -14.93 -5.75
N ALA A 140 -11.79 -13.85 -5.23
CA ALA A 140 -10.66 -13.15 -5.84
C ALA A 140 -9.46 -14.08 -6.06
N ALA A 141 -9.08 -14.86 -5.04
CA ALA A 141 -7.98 -15.81 -5.14
C ALA A 141 -8.20 -16.89 -6.21
N LYS A 142 -9.45 -17.30 -6.45
CA LYS A 142 -9.79 -18.26 -7.52
C LYS A 142 -9.79 -17.63 -8.92
N ASN A 143 -9.95 -16.32 -8.99
CA ASN A 143 -10.10 -15.58 -10.24
C ASN A 143 -8.94 -14.61 -10.49
N GLY A 144 -7.71 -15.04 -10.19
CA GLY A 144 -6.49 -14.38 -10.64
C GLY A 144 -5.81 -13.44 -9.65
N LEU A 145 -6.36 -13.23 -8.44
CA LEU A 145 -5.70 -12.45 -7.41
C LEU A 145 -4.74 -13.32 -6.58
N VAL A 146 -3.52 -12.83 -6.38
CA VAL A 146 -2.53 -13.41 -5.49
C VAL A 146 -2.08 -12.36 -4.48
N PHE A 147 -2.07 -12.72 -3.21
CA PHE A 147 -1.50 -11.91 -2.14
C PHE A 147 0.00 -12.19 -2.04
N VAL A 148 0.78 -11.12 -1.96
CA VAL A 148 2.22 -11.18 -1.75
C VAL A 148 2.51 -10.41 -0.47
N ASP A 149 2.50 -11.14 0.66
CA ASP A 149 2.80 -10.57 1.97
C ASP A 149 4.22 -10.03 1.99
N ASP A 150 4.43 -8.87 2.62
CA ASP A 150 5.76 -8.32 2.74
C ASP A 150 6.64 -9.12 3.70
N THR A 151 7.80 -9.54 3.22
CA THR A 151 8.88 -10.16 4.00
C THR A 151 10.18 -9.40 3.86
N SER A 152 10.18 -8.27 3.16
CA SER A 152 11.37 -7.45 2.95
C SER A 152 11.68 -6.55 4.14
N GLY A 153 10.63 -6.11 4.85
CA GLY A 153 10.68 -5.14 5.93
C GLY A 153 10.18 -3.75 5.52
N THR A 154 9.65 -3.58 4.31
CA THR A 154 8.99 -2.33 3.90
C THR A 154 7.65 -2.13 4.58
N ASN A 155 7.00 -3.21 5.04
CA ASN A 155 5.62 -3.25 5.54
C ASN A 155 4.61 -2.78 4.49
N ILE A 156 4.86 -3.08 3.21
CA ILE A 156 3.95 -2.82 2.10
C ILE A 156 3.55 -4.15 1.48
N ASP A 157 2.36 -4.60 1.80
CA ASP A 157 1.78 -5.79 1.17
C ASP A 157 1.34 -5.48 -0.27
N VAL A 158 1.30 -6.51 -1.09
CA VAL A 158 0.98 -6.38 -2.51
C VAL A 158 -0.06 -7.42 -2.92
N GLN A 159 -0.96 -7.01 -3.80
CA GLN A 159 -1.83 -7.90 -4.55
C GLN A 159 -1.43 -7.85 -6.02
N ILE A 160 -1.26 -9.00 -6.64
CA ILE A 160 -1.06 -9.12 -8.08
C ILE A 160 -2.30 -9.77 -8.67
N ILE A 161 -2.94 -9.08 -9.61
CA ILE A 161 -4.20 -9.49 -10.21
C ILE A 161 -3.97 -9.77 -11.70
N ASP A 162 -4.05 -11.02 -12.08
CA ASP A 162 -4.08 -11.43 -13.48
C ASP A 162 -5.51 -11.27 -14.01
N THR A 163 -5.78 -10.14 -14.66
CA THR A 163 -7.13 -9.84 -15.14
C THR A 163 -7.60 -10.72 -16.28
N ALA A 164 -6.71 -11.50 -16.92
CA ALA A 164 -7.11 -12.51 -17.90
C ALA A 164 -7.98 -13.63 -17.29
N LYS A 165 -7.84 -13.85 -15.97
CA LYS A 165 -8.59 -14.86 -15.22
C LYS A 165 -9.92 -14.38 -14.66
N ILE A 166 -10.25 -13.10 -14.86
CA ILE A 166 -11.50 -12.51 -14.38
C ILE A 166 -12.59 -12.67 -15.44
N ASP A 167 -13.73 -13.20 -15.04
CA ASP A 167 -14.96 -13.16 -15.85
C ASP A 167 -15.61 -11.78 -15.69
N PHE A 168 -15.27 -10.85 -16.59
CA PHE A 168 -15.74 -9.46 -16.53
C PHE A 168 -17.26 -9.33 -16.75
N ASP A 169 -17.92 -10.28 -17.37
CA ASP A 169 -19.38 -10.26 -17.52
C ASP A 169 -20.08 -10.35 -16.16
N LYS A 170 -19.41 -10.94 -15.17
CA LYS A 170 -19.88 -11.07 -13.79
C LYS A 170 -19.37 -9.96 -12.86
N THR A 171 -18.69 -8.94 -13.37
CA THR A 171 -18.20 -7.81 -12.59
C THR A 171 -19.02 -6.55 -12.87
N ILE A 172 -18.66 -5.45 -12.21
CA ILE A 172 -19.22 -4.12 -12.52
C ILE A 172 -18.50 -3.43 -13.68
N PHE A 173 -17.35 -3.96 -14.08
CA PHE A 173 -16.52 -3.41 -15.15
C PHE A 173 -16.79 -4.12 -16.47
N LYS A 174 -16.55 -3.38 -17.55
CA LYS A 174 -16.57 -3.92 -18.91
C LYS A 174 -15.20 -3.76 -19.54
N THR A 175 -14.79 -4.71 -20.35
CA THR A 175 -13.55 -4.63 -21.12
C THR A 175 -13.78 -5.12 -22.53
N THR A 176 -13.09 -4.51 -23.48
CA THR A 176 -13.04 -4.95 -24.88
C THR A 176 -11.85 -5.87 -25.14
N LYS A 177 -10.84 -5.86 -24.23
CA LYS A 177 -9.66 -6.72 -24.32
C LYS A 177 -10.00 -8.14 -23.84
N ALA A 178 -9.39 -9.15 -24.43
CA ALA A 178 -9.60 -10.57 -24.10
C ALA A 178 -8.28 -11.27 -23.78
N GLY A 179 -8.35 -12.33 -22.98
CA GLY A 179 -7.20 -13.16 -22.66
C GLY A 179 -5.98 -12.39 -22.19
N GLU A 180 -4.84 -12.68 -22.77
CA GLU A 180 -3.54 -12.08 -22.40
C GLU A 180 -3.37 -10.61 -22.84
N GLU A 181 -4.25 -10.07 -23.67
CA GLU A 181 -4.30 -8.62 -23.97
C GLU A 181 -4.78 -7.81 -22.76
N ARG A 182 -5.41 -8.45 -21.78
CA ARG A 182 -5.84 -7.80 -20.55
C ARG A 182 -4.63 -7.52 -19.66
N PRO A 183 -4.57 -6.36 -18.99
CA PRO A 183 -3.43 -5.99 -18.16
C PRO A 183 -3.30 -6.85 -16.90
N VAL A 184 -2.13 -6.78 -16.29
CA VAL A 184 -1.91 -7.19 -14.91
C VAL A 184 -2.05 -5.96 -14.01
N ILE A 185 -2.73 -6.09 -12.90
CA ILE A 185 -2.83 -5.01 -11.90
C ILE A 185 -1.97 -5.39 -10.69
N VAL A 186 -1.05 -4.50 -10.33
CA VAL A 186 -0.25 -4.60 -9.11
C VAL A 186 -0.79 -3.57 -8.13
N VAL A 187 -1.46 -4.02 -7.08
CA VAL A 187 -1.95 -3.15 -6.01
C VAL A 187 -0.96 -3.21 -4.86
N MET A 188 -0.41 -2.08 -4.49
CA MET A 188 0.44 -1.93 -3.32
C MET A 188 -0.29 -1.15 -2.23
N ASP A 189 -0.15 -1.59 -0.98
CA ASP A 189 -0.69 -0.85 0.15
C ASP A 189 -0.01 0.53 0.27
N TYR A 190 -0.55 1.37 1.12
CA TYR A 190 -0.08 2.74 1.24
C TYR A 190 1.41 2.82 1.59
N ALA A 191 2.14 3.55 0.76
CA ALA A 191 3.51 3.99 1.02
C ALA A 191 3.53 5.51 1.10
N PHE A 192 4.38 6.07 1.94
CA PHE A 192 4.41 7.50 2.21
C PHE A 192 5.83 8.08 2.09
N GLY A 193 5.92 9.30 1.56
CA GLY A 193 7.15 10.06 1.48
C GLY A 193 8.27 9.31 0.74
N GLU A 194 9.45 9.25 1.34
CA GLU A 194 10.61 8.58 0.77
C GLU A 194 10.36 7.09 0.50
N GLN A 195 9.62 6.41 1.36
CA GLN A 195 9.27 5.00 1.16
C GLN A 195 8.51 4.77 -0.15
N ALA A 196 7.54 5.64 -0.47
CA ALA A 196 6.80 5.55 -1.72
C ALA A 196 7.71 5.77 -2.93
N TYR A 197 8.60 6.77 -2.83
CA TYR A 197 9.55 7.07 -3.89
C TYR A 197 10.50 5.89 -4.11
N GLU A 198 11.15 5.39 -3.08
CA GLU A 198 12.15 4.32 -3.15
C GLU A 198 11.56 3.00 -3.66
N THR A 199 10.38 2.62 -3.16
CA THR A 199 9.74 1.38 -3.59
C THR A 199 9.32 1.43 -5.05
N LEU A 200 8.80 2.57 -5.52
CA LEU A 200 8.45 2.75 -6.93
C LEU A 200 9.70 2.84 -7.81
N ASP A 201 10.75 3.56 -7.37
CA ASP A 201 12.02 3.63 -8.09
C ASP A 201 12.61 2.23 -8.28
N GLU A 202 12.67 1.43 -7.22
CA GLU A 202 13.16 0.05 -7.29
C GLU A 202 12.26 -0.84 -8.19
N LEU A 203 10.97 -0.64 -8.18
CA LEU A 203 10.06 -1.39 -9.04
C LEU A 203 10.25 -1.06 -10.53
N LEU A 204 10.57 0.20 -10.85
CA LEU A 204 10.83 0.68 -12.21
C LEU A 204 12.19 0.26 -12.76
N LYS A 205 13.16 -0.10 -11.90
CA LYS A 205 14.46 -0.64 -12.33
C LYS A 205 14.31 -1.98 -13.05
N PRO A 206 15.27 -2.34 -13.94
CA PRO A 206 15.19 -3.61 -14.64
C PRO A 206 15.22 -4.81 -13.67
N TYR A 207 14.51 -5.85 -14.04
CA TYR A 207 14.65 -7.17 -13.45
C TYR A 207 15.85 -7.87 -14.06
N ILE A 208 16.63 -8.52 -13.22
CA ILE A 208 17.76 -9.37 -13.65
C ILE A 208 17.44 -10.79 -13.20
N SER A 209 17.26 -11.69 -14.17
CA SER A 209 17.00 -13.10 -13.90
C SER A 209 18.25 -13.81 -13.35
N GLU A 210 18.10 -15.01 -12.85
CA GLU A 210 19.22 -15.86 -12.41
C GLU A 210 20.22 -16.16 -13.55
N SER A 211 19.75 -16.17 -14.81
CA SER A 211 20.58 -16.33 -16.00
C SER A 211 21.30 -15.05 -16.41
N GLY A 212 21.06 -13.92 -15.73
CA GLY A 212 21.63 -12.61 -16.06
C GLY A 212 20.86 -11.86 -17.15
N GLU A 213 19.73 -12.37 -17.62
CA GLU A 213 18.88 -11.68 -18.57
C GLU A 213 18.24 -10.46 -17.93
N ARG A 214 18.25 -9.35 -18.66
CA ARG A 214 17.74 -8.06 -18.21
C ARG A 214 16.40 -7.74 -18.87
N SER A 215 15.37 -7.57 -18.08
CA SER A 215 14.02 -7.26 -18.55
C SER A 215 13.40 -6.10 -17.77
N PHE A 216 12.49 -5.37 -18.39
CA PHE A 216 11.72 -4.32 -17.72
C PHE A 216 10.27 -4.79 -17.56
N LEU A 217 9.61 -4.34 -16.51
CA LEU A 217 8.16 -4.43 -16.41
C LEU A 217 7.53 -3.50 -17.46
N ASN A 218 6.52 -3.98 -18.16
CA ASN A 218 5.78 -3.18 -19.14
C ASN A 218 4.71 -2.32 -18.43
N ILE A 219 5.15 -1.28 -17.68
CA ILE A 219 4.29 -0.44 -16.90
C ILE A 219 3.62 0.61 -17.79
N ASP A 220 2.30 0.53 -17.91
CA ASP A 220 1.49 1.51 -18.66
C ASP A 220 1.03 2.68 -17.79
N SER A 221 0.68 2.43 -16.54
CA SER A 221 0.20 3.49 -15.65
C SER A 221 0.51 3.25 -14.18
N VAL A 222 0.60 4.36 -13.44
CA VAL A 222 0.66 4.40 -11.98
C VAL A 222 -0.50 5.26 -11.49
N SER A 223 -1.33 4.68 -10.65
CA SER A 223 -2.46 5.37 -10.01
C SER A 223 -2.25 5.39 -8.51
N ILE A 224 -2.39 6.56 -7.90
CA ILE A 224 -2.23 6.75 -6.47
C ILE A 224 -3.55 7.28 -5.92
N MET A 225 -4.11 6.59 -4.95
CA MET A 225 -5.33 6.99 -4.25
C MET A 225 -5.10 6.88 -2.75
N GLY A 226 -5.33 7.95 -2.03
CA GLY A 226 -5.10 8.00 -0.60
C GLY A 226 -5.90 9.09 0.08
N LYS A 227 -5.70 9.21 1.38
CA LYS A 227 -6.25 10.33 2.17
C LYS A 227 -5.26 11.48 2.16
N ALA A 228 -5.77 12.70 2.00
CA ALA A 228 -4.96 13.91 2.06
C ALA A 228 -5.61 14.93 3.00
N GLY A 229 -4.78 15.78 3.62
CA GLY A 229 -5.23 17.00 4.23
C GLY A 229 -5.51 18.05 3.16
N ILE A 230 -6.63 18.76 3.27
CA ILE A 230 -7.01 19.79 2.31
C ILE A 230 -7.20 21.13 3.01
N LEU A 231 -6.82 22.21 2.32
CA LEU A 231 -7.02 23.59 2.82
C LEU A 231 -8.40 24.15 2.44
N LYS A 232 -8.99 23.63 1.37
CA LYS A 232 -10.34 24.00 0.88
C LYS A 232 -11.13 22.74 0.62
N GLY A 233 -12.43 22.78 0.94
CA GLY A 233 -13.33 21.65 0.79
C GLY A 233 -13.78 21.10 2.15
N VAL A 234 -14.49 19.98 2.10
CA VAL A 234 -15.04 19.29 3.27
C VAL A 234 -14.63 17.82 3.29
N LYS A 235 -14.84 17.16 4.41
CA LYS A 235 -14.58 15.72 4.53
C LYS A 235 -15.43 14.94 3.52
N GLY A 236 -14.77 14.17 2.67
CA GLY A 236 -15.40 13.38 1.62
C GLY A 236 -15.17 13.93 0.22
N ASP A 237 -14.70 15.16 0.08
CA ASP A 237 -14.34 15.72 -1.22
C ASP A 237 -13.17 14.95 -1.84
N ILE A 238 -13.21 14.81 -3.16
CA ILE A 238 -12.14 14.18 -3.94
C ILE A 238 -11.26 15.26 -4.55
N MET A 239 -9.98 15.24 -4.21
CA MET A 239 -8.98 16.13 -4.77
C MET A 239 -8.21 15.45 -5.89
N ILE A 240 -8.18 16.07 -7.07
CA ILE A 240 -7.37 15.61 -8.21
C ILE A 240 -6.19 16.58 -8.36
N PRO A 241 -4.97 16.21 -7.94
CA PRO A 241 -3.82 17.08 -8.03
C PRO A 241 -3.30 17.16 -9.46
N THR A 242 -2.67 18.30 -9.79
CA THR A 242 -2.02 18.57 -11.09
C THR A 242 -0.51 18.78 -10.96
N ALA A 243 -0.02 18.84 -9.73
CA ALA A 243 1.40 18.94 -9.42
C ALA A 243 1.69 18.39 -8.03
N HIS A 244 2.89 17.86 -7.85
CA HIS A 244 3.47 17.56 -6.55
C HIS A 244 4.61 18.54 -6.28
N ILE A 245 4.62 19.13 -5.09
CA ILE A 245 5.68 20.01 -4.63
C ILE A 245 6.22 19.40 -3.35
N PHE A 246 7.51 19.13 -3.32
CA PHE A 246 8.19 18.65 -2.13
C PHE A 246 8.89 19.83 -1.43
N GLU A 247 8.41 20.17 -0.24
CA GLU A 247 8.89 21.36 0.47
C GLU A 247 10.38 21.32 0.84
N GLY A 248 10.97 20.11 0.94
CA GLY A 248 12.38 19.91 1.27
C GLY A 248 13.34 20.17 0.12
N THR A 249 12.86 20.32 -1.10
CA THR A 249 13.66 20.54 -2.30
C THR A 249 13.02 21.61 -3.19
N ALA A 250 13.78 22.16 -4.13
CA ALA A 250 13.24 23.10 -5.12
C ALA A 250 12.46 22.37 -6.26
N ASP A 251 12.25 21.08 -6.11
CA ASP A 251 11.68 20.24 -7.17
C ASP A 251 10.16 20.38 -7.21
N ASN A 252 9.68 20.79 -8.36
CA ASN A 252 8.27 20.84 -8.69
C ASN A 252 8.00 19.81 -9.77
N TYR A 253 7.04 18.91 -9.53
CA TYR A 253 6.65 17.88 -10.47
C TYR A 253 5.24 18.15 -11.02
N PRO A 254 5.09 19.04 -12.03
CA PRO A 254 3.83 19.19 -12.73
C PRO A 254 3.58 17.93 -13.55
N PHE A 255 2.35 17.42 -13.49
CA PHE A 255 1.94 16.27 -14.29
C PHE A 255 0.50 16.45 -14.78
N LYS A 256 0.19 15.78 -15.88
CA LYS A 256 -1.16 15.74 -16.39
C LYS A 256 -1.87 14.52 -15.80
N ASN A 257 -2.79 14.76 -14.87
CA ASN A 257 -3.64 13.68 -14.37
C ASN A 257 -4.56 13.20 -15.50
N ARG A 258 -4.75 11.90 -15.65
CA ARG A 258 -5.71 11.32 -16.60
C ARG A 258 -7.16 11.55 -16.13
N LEU A 259 -7.38 11.62 -14.82
CA LEU A 259 -8.68 11.96 -14.24
C LEU A 259 -8.88 13.47 -14.20
N SER A 260 -10.09 13.90 -14.40
CA SER A 260 -10.54 15.28 -14.28
C SER A 260 -11.83 15.36 -13.46
N THR A 261 -12.22 16.56 -13.05
CA THR A 261 -13.49 16.77 -12.35
C THR A 261 -14.71 16.29 -13.14
N LYS A 262 -14.61 16.23 -14.48
CA LYS A 262 -15.70 15.73 -15.34
C LYS A 262 -15.95 14.23 -15.16
N ASP A 263 -14.88 13.48 -14.83
CA ASP A 263 -14.97 12.03 -14.62
C ASP A 263 -15.64 11.69 -13.30
N LEU A 264 -15.72 12.66 -12.37
CA LEU A 264 -16.31 12.51 -11.05
C LEU A 264 -17.72 13.10 -10.94
N ASN A 265 -18.26 13.69 -12.00
CA ASN A 265 -19.59 14.29 -12.00
C ASN A 265 -20.65 13.25 -11.59
N GLY A 266 -21.34 13.49 -10.48
CA GLY A 266 -22.36 12.62 -9.91
C GLY A 266 -21.83 11.58 -8.92
N HIS A 267 -20.54 11.64 -8.55
CA HIS A 267 -19.90 10.71 -7.63
C HIS A 267 -19.21 11.39 -6.43
N GLY A 268 -19.46 12.65 -6.19
CA GLY A 268 -18.92 13.44 -5.06
C GLY A 268 -19.93 14.40 -4.47
#